data_064bea33ffd974086b0786f8ef44b36e
#
_entry.id   064bea33ffd974086b0786f8ef44b36e
#
_cell.length_a   1.000
_cell.length_b   1.000
_cell.length_c   1.000
_cell.angle_alpha   90.00
_cell.angle_beta   90.00
_cell.angle_gamma   90.00
#
_symmetry.space_group_name_H-M   'P 1'
#
loop_
_entity.id
_entity.type
_entity.pdbx_description
1 polymer ?
#
loop_
_entity_poly.entity_id
_entity_poly.type
_entity_poly.pdbx_seq_one_letter_code
_entity_poly.pdbx_strand_id
1 'polypeptide(L)'
;MSDQNDTPEVDPEDIKAAEKAAGIETVPEGAEDLPPETPPQEPTEAELVIELQAQLVEAKAERLRAVAEAENTRKRAEREIANVRKYASEPLARDFLQVGEFIRMALQSVTEEQAEADPLLKNLRVGVAMTEKTLLDAFERNHVSRIVAKPGDNYDHNLHEAISRVEAPEGIEPGQIVQMVGAGYRLHDRLIKPATVIVAQAAAAEPAAAAAEDTAEDAGTDPEADDDA
;
A
#
# COMPACT_ATOMS: atom_id res chain seq x y z
N MET A 1 26.53 60.57 8.98
CA MET A 1 27.53 59.96 9.86
C MET A 1 28.32 59.03 8.95
N SER A 2 29.56 59.52 8.70
CA SER A 2 30.49 59.01 7.71
C SER A 2 31.27 57.85 8.34
N ASP A 3 31.18 56.67 7.79
CA ASP A 3 32.11 55.58 8.09
C ASP A 3 33.20 55.58 7.02
N GLN A 4 34.37 55.99 7.48
CA GLN A 4 35.59 55.97 6.70
C GLN A 4 36.07 54.52 6.60
N ASN A 5 36.20 54.04 5.38
CA ASN A 5 36.85 52.80 5.02
C ASN A 5 38.37 52.99 5.17
N ASP A 6 38.93 52.63 6.33
CA ASP A 6 40.35 52.64 6.62
C ASP A 6 40.95 51.29 6.11
N THR A 7 41.42 51.31 4.87
CA THR A 7 42.21 50.23 4.29
C THR A 7 43.68 50.56 4.63
N PRO A 8 44.37 49.68 5.37
CA PRO A 8 45.80 49.92 5.65
C PRO A 8 46.60 49.80 4.34
N GLU A 9 47.30 50.90 3.99
CA GLU A 9 48.22 50.96 2.90
C GLU A 9 49.44 50.14 3.27
N VAL A 10 49.62 48.97 2.66
CA VAL A 10 50.74 48.06 2.91
C VAL A 10 51.92 48.54 2.07
N ASP A 11 53.01 48.87 2.74
CA ASP A 11 54.22 49.40 2.13
C ASP A 11 54.83 48.34 1.18
N PRO A 12 55.20 48.70 -0.05
CA PRO A 12 55.78 47.78 -1.02
C PRO A 12 57.12 47.16 -0.60
N GLU A 13 57.80 47.72 0.42
CA GLU A 13 59.00 47.13 0.99
C GLU A 13 58.68 45.91 1.91
N ASP A 14 57.53 45.91 2.58
CA ASP A 14 57.09 44.80 3.44
C ASP A 14 56.67 43.59 2.61
N ILE A 15 56.17 43.79 1.41
CA ILE A 15 55.83 42.69 0.49
C ILE A 15 57.10 42.00 -0.02
N LYS A 16 58.15 42.73 -0.35
CA LYS A 16 59.45 42.15 -0.79
C LYS A 16 60.18 41.42 0.32
N ALA A 17 60.00 41.85 1.56
CA ALA A 17 60.59 41.16 2.71
C ALA A 17 59.88 39.80 3.02
N ALA A 18 58.59 39.75 2.81
CA ALA A 18 57.76 38.55 2.97
C ALA A 18 58.03 37.50 1.87
N GLU A 19 58.21 37.93 0.62
CA GLU A 19 58.54 37.06 -0.50
C GLU A 19 59.93 36.39 -0.34
N LYS A 20 60.89 37.12 0.22
CA LYS A 20 62.23 36.59 0.47
C LYS A 20 62.29 35.61 1.65
N ALA A 21 61.35 35.73 2.59
CA ALA A 21 61.24 34.83 3.74
C ALA A 21 60.48 33.51 3.39
N ALA A 22 59.70 33.50 2.34
CA ALA A 22 58.89 32.36 1.93
C ALA A 22 59.61 31.36 1.01
N GLY A 23 60.89 31.60 0.65
CA GLY A 23 61.68 30.61 -0.12
C GLY A 23 61.15 30.30 -1.50
N ILE A 24 60.48 31.25 -2.17
CA ILE A 24 60.03 31.09 -3.55
C ILE A 24 61.28 31.21 -4.46
N GLU A 25 61.77 30.06 -4.90
CA GLU A 25 62.80 29.95 -5.93
C GLU A 25 62.31 30.65 -7.21
N THR A 26 63.13 31.59 -7.67
CA THR A 26 62.92 32.23 -8.97
C THR A 26 62.96 31.22 -10.08
N VAL A 27 61.91 31.15 -10.86
CA VAL A 27 61.77 30.33 -12.10
C VAL A 27 62.88 30.75 -13.06
N PRO A 28 63.65 29.82 -13.65
CA PRO A 28 64.70 30.12 -14.58
C PRO A 28 64.16 30.80 -15.85
N GLU A 29 64.86 31.85 -16.23
CA GLU A 29 64.67 32.61 -17.48
C GLU A 29 65.02 31.70 -18.66
N GLY A 30 63.97 31.14 -19.33
CA GLY A 30 64.13 30.22 -20.44
C GLY A 30 62.84 29.56 -20.83
N ALA A 31 61.83 30.30 -21.20
CA ALA A 31 60.68 29.81 -21.90
C ALA A 31 60.45 30.72 -23.13
N GLU A 32 61.25 30.45 -24.15
CA GLU A 32 60.96 30.89 -25.50
C GLU A 32 59.76 30.07 -26.02
N ASP A 33 58.88 30.77 -26.75
CA ASP A 33 57.86 30.23 -27.66
C ASP A 33 56.60 29.59 -27.01
N LEU A 34 55.88 30.36 -26.24
CA LEU A 34 54.43 30.18 -26.20
C LEU A 34 53.83 31.01 -27.34
N PRO A 35 52.98 30.42 -28.20
CA PRO A 35 52.27 31.21 -29.21
C PRO A 35 51.45 32.29 -28.49
N PRO A 36 51.29 33.50 -29.01
CA PRO A 36 50.57 34.57 -28.36
C PRO A 36 49.15 34.09 -28.06
N GLU A 37 48.81 34.07 -26.78
CA GLU A 37 47.40 33.86 -26.36
C GLU A 37 46.59 34.93 -27.07
N THR A 38 45.86 34.52 -28.07
CA THR A 38 44.89 35.37 -28.77
C THR A 38 43.90 35.85 -27.70
N PRO A 39 43.76 37.16 -27.50
CA PRO A 39 42.80 37.65 -26.53
C PRO A 39 41.44 37.06 -26.86
N PRO A 40 40.64 36.68 -25.85
CA PRO A 40 39.30 36.12 -26.10
C PRO A 40 38.55 37.11 -26.99
N GLN A 41 38.24 36.67 -28.18
CA GLN A 41 37.47 37.47 -29.12
C GLN A 41 36.09 37.64 -28.52
N GLU A 42 35.70 38.86 -28.24
CA GLU A 42 34.33 39.14 -27.81
C GLU A 42 33.37 38.59 -28.87
N PRO A 43 32.34 37.85 -28.47
CA PRO A 43 31.44 37.22 -29.44
C PRO A 43 30.82 38.30 -30.33
N THR A 44 30.77 38.04 -31.60
CA THR A 44 30.15 38.95 -32.56
C THR A 44 28.66 39.11 -32.28
N GLU A 45 28.07 40.26 -32.60
CA GLU A 45 26.63 40.50 -32.41
C GLU A 45 25.75 39.36 -32.99
N ALA A 46 26.18 38.78 -34.10
CA ALA A 46 25.50 37.67 -34.74
C ALA A 46 25.54 36.38 -33.89
N GLU A 47 26.67 36.07 -33.25
CA GLU A 47 26.82 34.93 -32.34
C GLU A 47 25.99 35.10 -31.07
N LEU A 48 25.97 36.29 -30.51
CA LEU A 48 25.09 36.62 -29.37
C LEU A 48 23.60 36.46 -29.69
N VAL A 49 23.17 36.85 -30.90
CA VAL A 49 21.78 36.68 -31.33
C VAL A 49 21.43 35.19 -31.45
N ILE A 50 22.33 34.38 -32.00
CA ILE A 50 22.11 32.91 -32.11
C ILE A 50 22.02 32.25 -30.74
N GLU A 51 22.94 32.62 -29.82
CA GLU A 51 22.94 32.10 -28.47
C GLU A 51 21.67 32.49 -27.69
N LEU A 52 21.25 33.75 -27.77
CA LEU A 52 20.00 34.20 -27.15
C LEU A 52 18.76 33.53 -27.74
N GLN A 53 18.75 33.22 -29.04
CA GLN A 53 17.68 32.47 -29.66
C GLN A 53 17.65 31.02 -29.14
N ALA A 54 18.82 30.39 -28.98
CA ALA A 54 18.91 29.04 -28.44
C ALA A 54 18.42 29.00 -26.97
N GLN A 55 18.84 29.97 -26.13
CA GLN A 55 18.39 30.11 -24.75
C GLN A 55 16.86 30.35 -24.66
N LEU A 56 16.31 31.15 -25.58
CA LEU A 56 14.87 31.36 -25.66
C LEU A 56 14.09 30.10 -26.00
N VAL A 57 14.61 29.27 -26.91
CA VAL A 57 13.98 28.00 -27.27
C VAL A 57 14.03 27.03 -26.09
N GLU A 58 15.18 26.94 -25.41
CA GLU A 58 15.37 26.10 -24.25
C GLU A 58 14.44 26.53 -23.09
N ALA A 59 14.44 27.82 -22.76
CA ALA A 59 13.56 28.36 -21.71
C ALA A 59 12.07 28.14 -22.01
N LYS A 60 11.67 28.25 -23.29
CA LYS A 60 10.28 27.92 -23.70
C LYS A 60 9.97 26.43 -23.52
N ALA A 61 10.91 25.55 -23.87
CA ALA A 61 10.76 24.11 -23.70
C ALA A 61 10.68 23.72 -22.21
N GLU A 62 11.54 24.29 -21.36
CA GLU A 62 11.51 24.11 -19.91
C GLU A 62 10.21 24.61 -19.31
N ARG A 63 9.77 25.80 -19.71
CA ARG A 63 8.47 26.33 -19.25
C ARG A 63 7.33 25.40 -19.63
N LEU A 64 7.31 24.85 -20.84
CA LEU A 64 6.27 23.93 -21.29
C LEU A 64 6.27 22.64 -20.47
N ARG A 65 7.46 22.09 -20.17
CA ARG A 65 7.62 20.93 -19.29
C ARG A 65 7.12 21.23 -17.87
N ALA A 66 7.54 22.35 -17.29
CA ALA A 66 7.12 22.75 -15.96
C ALA A 66 5.60 22.94 -15.85
N VAL A 67 4.96 23.53 -16.86
CA VAL A 67 3.50 23.65 -16.92
C VAL A 67 2.83 22.28 -16.98
N ALA A 68 3.33 21.37 -17.83
CA ALA A 68 2.79 20.03 -17.94
C ALA A 68 2.95 19.21 -16.63
N GLU A 69 4.10 19.34 -15.96
CA GLU A 69 4.35 18.71 -14.66
C GLU A 69 3.43 19.28 -13.57
N ALA A 70 3.25 20.61 -13.55
CA ALA A 70 2.33 21.26 -12.61
C ALA A 70 0.87 20.81 -12.83
N GLU A 71 0.42 20.71 -14.08
CA GLU A 71 -0.92 20.16 -14.38
C GLU A 71 -1.08 18.70 -13.97
N ASN A 72 -0.08 17.86 -14.23
CA ASN A 72 -0.08 16.45 -13.83
C ASN A 72 -0.13 16.31 -12.31
N THR A 73 0.67 17.11 -11.61
CA THR A 73 0.69 17.14 -10.14
C THR A 73 -0.64 17.60 -9.58
N ARG A 74 -1.23 18.65 -10.17
CA ARG A 74 -2.57 19.12 -9.78
C ARG A 74 -3.63 18.04 -9.96
N LYS A 75 -3.68 17.41 -11.13
CA LYS A 75 -4.65 16.32 -11.41
C LYS A 75 -4.48 15.14 -10.47
N ARG A 76 -3.23 14.79 -10.12
CA ARG A 76 -2.95 13.75 -9.14
C ARG A 76 -3.44 14.14 -7.75
N ALA A 77 -3.10 15.34 -7.29
CA ALA A 77 -3.54 15.85 -5.99
C ALA A 77 -5.07 15.91 -5.87
N GLU A 78 -5.77 16.35 -6.92
CA GLU A 78 -7.23 16.37 -6.97
C GLU A 78 -7.84 14.96 -6.79
N ARG A 79 -7.25 13.94 -7.45
CA ARG A 79 -7.67 12.53 -7.27
C ARG A 79 -7.39 12.01 -5.88
N GLU A 80 -6.23 12.32 -5.31
CA GLU A 80 -5.85 11.94 -3.96
C GLU A 80 -6.78 12.57 -2.92
N ILE A 81 -7.08 13.87 -3.05
CA ILE A 81 -8.04 14.56 -2.18
C ILE A 81 -9.44 13.93 -2.29
N ALA A 82 -9.90 13.62 -3.49
CA ALA A 82 -11.18 12.95 -3.69
C ALA A 82 -11.20 11.57 -3.02
N ASN A 83 -10.12 10.79 -3.15
CA ASN A 83 -9.98 9.48 -2.50
C ASN A 83 -9.94 9.62 -0.98
N VAL A 84 -9.15 10.54 -0.44
CA VAL A 84 -9.10 10.78 1.01
C VAL A 84 -10.48 11.15 1.54
N ARG A 85 -11.21 12.06 0.88
CA ARG A 85 -12.57 12.42 1.29
C ARG A 85 -13.53 11.25 1.27
N LYS A 86 -13.40 10.37 0.26
CA LYS A 86 -14.27 9.19 0.08
C LYS A 86 -14.02 8.11 1.15
N TYR A 87 -12.75 7.92 1.56
CA TYR A 87 -12.35 6.81 2.42
C TYR A 87 -11.83 7.23 3.80
N ALA A 88 -11.87 8.51 4.15
CA ALA A 88 -11.37 9.01 5.46
C ALA A 88 -12.04 8.36 6.67
N SER A 89 -13.30 7.92 6.53
CA SER A 89 -14.06 7.26 7.60
C SER A 89 -13.76 5.76 7.75
N GLU A 90 -12.95 5.16 6.86
CA GLU A 90 -12.66 3.71 6.90
C GLU A 90 -12.09 3.23 8.23
N PRO A 91 -11.04 3.85 8.83
CA PRO A 91 -10.50 3.38 10.09
C PRO A 91 -11.54 3.42 11.21
N LEU A 92 -12.29 4.54 11.32
CA LEU A 92 -13.34 4.70 12.30
C LEU A 92 -14.46 3.66 12.10
N ALA A 93 -14.89 3.46 10.84
CA ALA A 93 -15.89 2.45 10.54
C ALA A 93 -15.43 1.05 10.97
N ARG A 94 -14.17 0.69 10.74
CA ARG A 94 -13.60 -0.60 11.12
C ARG A 94 -13.66 -0.84 12.62
N ASP A 95 -13.34 0.17 13.44
CA ASP A 95 -13.41 0.08 14.90
C ASP A 95 -14.86 -0.08 15.37
N PHE A 96 -15.80 0.68 14.79
CA PHE A 96 -17.22 0.57 15.13
C PHE A 96 -17.86 -0.75 14.69
N LEU A 97 -17.33 -1.44 13.68
CA LEU A 97 -17.80 -2.78 13.30
C LEU A 97 -17.65 -3.77 14.45
N GLN A 98 -16.55 -3.68 15.20
CA GLN A 98 -16.34 -4.52 16.38
C GLN A 98 -17.38 -4.26 17.46
N VAL A 99 -17.73 -3.00 17.69
CA VAL A 99 -18.81 -2.62 18.62
C VAL A 99 -20.14 -3.22 18.18
N GLY A 100 -20.45 -3.16 16.87
CA GLY A 100 -21.65 -3.78 16.31
C GLY A 100 -21.71 -5.30 16.52
N GLU A 101 -20.57 -5.98 16.46
CA GLU A 101 -20.50 -7.41 16.75
C GLU A 101 -20.77 -7.73 18.23
N PHE A 102 -20.25 -6.91 19.15
CA PHE A 102 -20.54 -7.07 20.57
C PHE A 102 -22.01 -6.82 20.90
N ILE A 103 -22.63 -5.82 20.28
CA ILE A 103 -24.06 -5.57 20.40
C ILE A 103 -24.88 -6.77 19.93
N ARG A 104 -24.52 -7.34 18.78
CA ARG A 104 -25.18 -8.54 18.24
C ARG A 104 -24.99 -9.76 19.14
N MET A 105 -23.78 -9.94 19.67
CA MET A 105 -23.50 -11.00 20.63
C MET A 105 -24.35 -10.85 21.91
N ALA A 106 -24.49 -9.64 22.39
CA ALA A 106 -25.38 -9.35 23.56
C ALA A 106 -26.84 -9.67 23.25
N LEU A 107 -27.34 -9.37 22.05
CA LEU A 107 -28.68 -9.76 21.62
C LEU A 107 -28.90 -11.26 21.53
N GLN A 108 -27.86 -12.00 21.07
CA GLN A 108 -27.92 -13.45 20.97
C GLN A 108 -27.82 -14.16 22.35
N SER A 109 -27.21 -13.52 23.34
CA SER A 109 -27.06 -14.10 24.67
C SER A 109 -28.40 -14.21 25.45
N VAL A 110 -29.40 -13.43 25.04
CA VAL A 110 -30.73 -13.46 25.64
C VAL A 110 -31.72 -14.04 24.63
N THR A 111 -32.21 -15.25 24.89
CA THR A 111 -33.21 -15.89 24.05
C THR A 111 -34.57 -15.18 24.14
N GLU A 112 -35.43 -15.37 23.12
CA GLU A 112 -36.79 -14.78 23.16
C GLU A 112 -37.61 -15.30 24.33
N GLU A 113 -37.51 -16.59 24.64
CA GLU A 113 -38.20 -17.21 25.77
C GLU A 113 -37.78 -16.59 27.11
N GLN A 114 -36.48 -16.33 27.29
CA GLN A 114 -35.99 -15.65 28.50
C GLN A 114 -36.47 -14.20 28.59
N ALA A 115 -36.52 -13.49 27.46
CA ALA A 115 -37.01 -12.12 27.39
C ALA A 115 -38.54 -12.04 27.64
N GLU A 116 -39.32 -13.06 27.26
CA GLU A 116 -40.75 -13.13 27.55
C GLU A 116 -41.02 -13.45 29.01
N ALA A 117 -40.15 -14.24 29.64
CA ALA A 117 -40.29 -14.59 31.07
C ALA A 117 -39.98 -13.44 32.03
N ASP A 118 -39.13 -12.49 31.66
CA ASP A 118 -38.71 -11.37 32.50
C ASP A 118 -38.87 -10.02 31.75
N PRO A 119 -39.76 -9.15 32.23
CA PRO A 119 -39.99 -7.83 31.66
C PRO A 119 -38.74 -6.94 31.64
N LEU A 120 -37.79 -7.12 32.56
CA LEU A 120 -36.54 -6.37 32.59
C LEU A 120 -35.63 -6.78 31.41
N LEU A 121 -35.48 -8.10 31.20
CA LEU A 121 -34.72 -8.63 30.07
C LEU A 121 -35.34 -8.25 28.72
N LYS A 122 -36.68 -8.23 28.65
CA LYS A 122 -37.39 -7.76 27.45
C LYS A 122 -37.07 -6.30 27.11
N ASN A 123 -37.15 -5.42 28.11
CA ASN A 123 -36.85 -4.00 27.91
C ASN A 123 -35.36 -3.78 27.54
N LEU A 124 -34.44 -4.51 28.18
CA LEU A 124 -33.02 -4.45 27.88
C LEU A 124 -32.76 -4.90 26.44
N ARG A 125 -33.32 -6.04 26.00
CA ARG A 125 -33.19 -6.56 24.63
C ARG A 125 -33.71 -5.57 23.60
N VAL A 126 -34.86 -4.93 23.86
CA VAL A 126 -35.39 -3.89 22.97
C VAL A 126 -34.45 -2.69 22.89
N GLY A 127 -33.90 -2.20 24.02
CA GLY A 127 -32.93 -1.11 24.03
C GLY A 127 -31.67 -1.43 23.24
N VAL A 128 -31.12 -2.63 23.42
CA VAL A 128 -29.93 -3.07 22.69
C VAL A 128 -30.22 -3.24 21.19
N ALA A 129 -31.41 -3.77 20.81
CA ALA A 129 -31.84 -3.87 19.43
C ALA A 129 -31.99 -2.50 18.75
N MET A 130 -32.53 -1.52 19.47
CA MET A 130 -32.60 -0.14 18.97
C MET A 130 -31.22 0.48 18.77
N THR A 131 -30.28 0.16 19.67
CA THR A 131 -28.86 0.61 19.52
C THR A 131 -28.20 0.01 18.29
N GLU A 132 -28.38 -1.30 18.05
CA GLU A 132 -27.89 -1.97 16.82
C GLU A 132 -28.47 -1.29 15.59
N LYS A 133 -29.78 -1.10 15.55
CA LYS A 133 -30.45 -0.43 14.43
C LYS A 133 -29.88 0.96 14.18
N THR A 134 -29.74 1.77 15.24
CA THR A 134 -29.19 3.13 15.12
C THR A 134 -27.77 3.12 14.56
N LEU A 135 -26.94 2.16 14.97
CA LEU A 135 -25.58 1.98 14.45
C LEU A 135 -25.60 1.61 12.97
N LEU A 136 -26.45 0.66 12.56
CA LEU A 136 -26.58 0.26 11.15
C LEU A 136 -27.09 1.42 10.27
N ASP A 137 -28.08 2.17 10.75
CA ASP A 137 -28.58 3.37 10.07
C ASP A 137 -27.48 4.45 9.94
N ALA A 138 -26.60 4.57 10.95
CA ALA A 138 -25.45 5.46 10.86
C ALA A 138 -24.43 4.98 9.85
N PHE A 139 -24.18 3.70 9.75
CA PHE A 139 -23.32 3.13 8.73
C PHE A 139 -23.85 3.39 7.32
N GLU A 140 -25.13 3.15 7.07
CA GLU A 140 -25.75 3.41 5.77
C GLU A 140 -25.63 4.87 5.36
N ARG A 141 -25.90 5.82 6.27
CA ARG A 141 -25.72 7.26 6.03
C ARG A 141 -24.30 7.64 5.67
N ASN A 142 -23.30 6.89 6.13
CA ASN A 142 -21.88 7.07 5.85
C ASN A 142 -21.37 6.15 4.73
N HIS A 143 -22.28 5.61 3.91
CA HIS A 143 -21.96 4.74 2.77
C HIS A 143 -21.23 3.43 3.14
N VAL A 144 -21.36 3.00 4.38
CA VAL A 144 -20.94 1.67 4.83
C VAL A 144 -22.12 0.72 4.63
N SER A 145 -22.04 -0.17 3.66
CA SER A 145 -23.08 -1.15 3.37
C SER A 145 -22.71 -2.53 3.89
N ARG A 146 -23.72 -3.23 4.43
CA ARG A 146 -23.58 -4.60 4.91
C ARG A 146 -23.62 -5.59 3.78
N ILE A 147 -22.71 -6.55 3.79
CA ILE A 147 -22.68 -7.70 2.89
C ILE A 147 -23.32 -8.88 3.63
N VAL A 148 -24.41 -9.39 3.07
CA VAL A 148 -25.15 -10.52 3.63
C VAL A 148 -25.15 -11.62 2.59
N ALA A 149 -24.63 -12.78 2.95
CA ALA A 149 -24.67 -13.98 2.14
C ALA A 149 -25.80 -14.90 2.61
N LYS A 150 -26.57 -15.44 1.68
CA LYS A 150 -27.64 -16.40 1.95
C LYS A 150 -27.16 -17.82 1.66
N PRO A 151 -27.73 -18.84 2.33
CA PRO A 151 -27.52 -20.21 1.93
C PRO A 151 -27.87 -20.41 0.45
N GLY A 152 -27.00 -21.08 -0.31
CA GLY A 152 -27.12 -21.27 -1.75
C GLY A 152 -26.48 -20.17 -2.63
N ASP A 153 -26.04 -19.06 -2.07
CA ASP A 153 -25.28 -18.04 -2.82
C ASP A 153 -23.89 -18.61 -3.21
N ASN A 154 -23.39 -18.19 -4.37
CA ASN A 154 -22.04 -18.57 -4.78
C ASN A 154 -20.99 -17.89 -3.90
N TYR A 155 -19.94 -18.61 -3.56
CA TYR A 155 -18.80 -18.06 -2.85
C TYR A 155 -17.99 -17.11 -3.77
N ASP A 156 -17.79 -15.88 -3.33
CA ASP A 156 -16.92 -14.90 -3.98
C ASP A 156 -15.78 -14.53 -3.03
N HIS A 157 -14.56 -14.86 -3.41
CA HIS A 157 -13.35 -14.60 -2.63
C HIS A 157 -13.06 -13.10 -2.43
N ASN A 158 -13.65 -12.21 -3.24
CA ASN A 158 -13.51 -10.77 -3.06
C ASN A 158 -14.43 -10.21 -1.97
N LEU A 159 -15.50 -10.90 -1.61
CA LEU A 159 -16.51 -10.45 -0.65
C LEU A 159 -16.62 -11.34 0.58
N HIS A 160 -16.24 -12.61 0.46
CA HIS A 160 -16.45 -13.64 1.46
C HIS A 160 -15.13 -14.24 1.93
N GLU A 161 -15.07 -14.58 3.21
CA GLU A 161 -13.99 -15.35 3.84
C GLU A 161 -14.53 -16.68 4.35
N ALA A 162 -14.08 -17.78 3.76
CA ALA A 162 -14.48 -19.10 4.17
C ALA A 162 -13.64 -19.56 5.38
N ILE A 163 -14.28 -19.73 6.54
CA ILE A 163 -13.62 -20.22 7.77
C ILE A 163 -13.69 -21.74 7.90
N SER A 164 -14.67 -22.37 7.28
CA SER A 164 -14.85 -23.82 7.30
C SER A 164 -15.48 -24.31 6.01
N ARG A 165 -15.21 -25.57 5.71
CA ARG A 165 -15.86 -26.31 4.62
C ARG A 165 -16.59 -27.50 5.22
N VAL A 166 -17.83 -27.69 4.80
CA VAL A 166 -18.68 -28.82 5.24
C VAL A 166 -19.21 -29.56 4.03
N GLU A 167 -19.62 -30.81 4.21
CA GLU A 167 -20.29 -31.54 3.14
C GLU A 167 -21.54 -30.77 2.69
N ALA A 168 -21.78 -30.78 1.38
CA ALA A 168 -22.92 -30.08 0.80
C ALA A 168 -24.23 -30.64 1.37
N PRO A 169 -25.01 -29.85 2.12
CA PRO A 169 -26.34 -30.27 2.55
C PRO A 169 -27.28 -30.39 1.34
N GLU A 170 -28.40 -31.07 1.52
CA GLU A 170 -29.41 -31.24 0.47
C GLU A 170 -29.84 -29.86 -0.09
N GLY A 171 -29.72 -29.68 -1.41
CA GLY A 171 -30.10 -28.45 -2.11
C GLY A 171 -29.03 -27.38 -2.20
N ILE A 172 -27.80 -27.64 -1.75
CA ILE A 172 -26.66 -26.72 -1.88
C ILE A 172 -25.56 -27.44 -2.67
N GLU A 173 -25.07 -26.79 -3.72
CA GLU A 173 -24.01 -27.32 -4.56
C GLU A 173 -22.60 -27.05 -3.95
N PRO A 174 -21.61 -27.90 -4.24
CA PRO A 174 -20.23 -27.63 -3.87
C PRO A 174 -19.74 -26.25 -4.39
N GLY A 175 -19.11 -25.47 -3.51
CA GLY A 175 -18.69 -24.10 -3.82
C GLY A 175 -19.73 -23.03 -3.46
N GLN A 176 -20.91 -23.39 -3.02
CA GLN A 176 -21.91 -22.47 -2.51
C GLN A 176 -21.78 -22.28 -1.00
N ILE A 177 -22.37 -21.19 -0.52
CA ILE A 177 -22.39 -20.83 0.90
C ILE A 177 -23.49 -21.65 1.60
N VAL A 178 -23.09 -22.35 2.64
CA VAL A 178 -24.02 -23.09 3.50
C VAL A 178 -24.61 -22.19 4.56
N GLN A 179 -23.76 -21.40 5.20
CA GLN A 179 -24.18 -20.51 6.29
C GLN A 179 -23.25 -19.29 6.38
N MET A 180 -23.84 -18.16 6.71
CA MET A 180 -23.10 -16.95 7.09
C MET A 180 -22.92 -16.92 8.61
N VAL A 181 -21.68 -16.83 9.08
CA VAL A 181 -21.30 -16.73 10.50
C VAL A 181 -21.17 -15.27 10.91
N GLY A 182 -20.56 -14.45 10.06
CA GLY A 182 -20.33 -13.03 10.30
C GLY A 182 -20.68 -12.19 9.09
N ALA A 183 -21.31 -11.02 9.34
CA ALA A 183 -21.61 -10.07 8.27
C ALA A 183 -20.34 -9.39 7.76
N GLY A 184 -20.25 -9.22 6.44
CA GLY A 184 -19.24 -8.38 5.81
C GLY A 184 -19.70 -6.92 5.71
N TYR A 185 -18.75 -6.04 5.45
CA TYR A 185 -19.02 -4.61 5.30
C TYR A 185 -18.11 -3.99 4.24
N ARG A 186 -18.66 -3.08 3.46
CA ARG A 186 -17.92 -2.30 2.46
C ARG A 186 -18.23 -0.82 2.60
N LEU A 187 -17.23 0.02 2.39
CA LEU A 187 -17.36 1.48 2.30
C LEU A 187 -17.29 1.88 0.84
N HIS A 188 -18.41 2.36 0.30
CA HIS A 188 -18.56 2.57 -1.13
C HIS A 188 -18.25 1.30 -1.93
N ASP A 189 -17.15 1.27 -2.66
CA ASP A 189 -16.64 0.15 -3.47
C ASP A 189 -15.50 -0.63 -2.81
N ARG A 190 -15.00 -0.17 -1.64
CA ARG A 190 -13.88 -0.79 -0.93
C ARG A 190 -14.35 -1.72 0.17
N LEU A 191 -13.86 -2.96 0.17
CA LEU A 191 -14.12 -3.91 1.22
C LEU A 191 -13.40 -3.49 2.52
N ILE A 192 -14.15 -3.36 3.64
CA ILE A 192 -13.59 -3.13 4.98
C ILE A 192 -13.40 -4.45 5.71
N LYS A 193 -14.43 -5.30 5.68
CA LYS A 193 -14.44 -6.61 6.32
C LYS A 193 -15.19 -7.60 5.43
N PRO A 194 -14.59 -8.76 5.09
CA PRO A 194 -15.29 -9.80 4.34
C PRO A 194 -16.42 -10.42 5.18
N ALA A 195 -17.44 -10.94 4.53
CA ALA A 195 -18.45 -11.75 5.20
C ALA A 195 -17.86 -13.13 5.49
N THR A 196 -17.92 -13.52 6.76
CA THR A 196 -17.41 -14.81 7.21
C THR A 196 -18.46 -15.90 6.95
N VAL A 197 -18.11 -16.90 6.15
CA VAL A 197 -19.04 -17.91 5.66
C VAL A 197 -18.50 -19.33 5.83
N ILE A 198 -19.42 -20.30 5.85
CA ILE A 198 -19.14 -21.73 5.73
C ILE A 198 -19.53 -22.14 4.31
N VAL A 199 -18.65 -22.83 3.60
CA VAL A 199 -18.83 -23.21 2.18
C VAL A 199 -19.03 -24.70 2.05
N ALA A 200 -19.92 -25.10 1.15
CA ALA A 200 -20.12 -26.48 0.78
C ALA A 200 -18.93 -27.04 -0.01
N GLN A 201 -18.44 -28.20 0.35
CA GLN A 201 -17.51 -28.97 -0.47
C GLN A 201 -18.21 -30.24 -0.97
N ALA A 202 -17.73 -30.80 -2.08
CA ALA A 202 -18.16 -32.12 -2.52
C ALA A 202 -17.91 -33.13 -1.38
N ALA A 203 -18.88 -34.02 -1.12
CA ALA A 203 -18.64 -35.15 -0.24
C ALA A 203 -17.32 -35.79 -0.71
N ALA A 204 -16.38 -35.99 0.22
CA ALA A 204 -15.19 -36.74 -0.09
C ALA A 204 -15.70 -38.14 -0.51
N ALA A 205 -15.51 -38.47 -1.77
CA ALA A 205 -15.66 -39.88 -2.16
C ALA A 205 -14.77 -40.66 -1.19
N GLU A 206 -15.35 -41.56 -0.40
CA GLU A 206 -14.57 -42.48 0.43
C GLU A 206 -13.41 -42.97 -0.45
N PRO A 207 -12.16 -42.95 0.03
CA PRO A 207 -11.09 -43.57 -0.72
C PRO A 207 -11.53 -45.00 -0.94
N ALA A 208 -11.89 -45.33 -2.18
CA ALA A 208 -12.14 -46.71 -2.59
C ALA A 208 -10.95 -47.49 -2.05
N ALA A 209 -11.25 -48.39 -1.11
CA ALA A 209 -10.29 -49.32 -0.58
C ALA A 209 -9.58 -49.95 -1.79
N ALA A 210 -8.35 -49.57 -2.01
CA ALA A 210 -7.50 -50.22 -2.99
C ALA A 210 -7.44 -51.69 -2.58
N ALA A 211 -8.14 -52.49 -3.35
CA ALA A 211 -8.05 -53.93 -3.30
C ALA A 211 -6.57 -54.28 -3.35
N ALA A 212 -6.10 -54.87 -2.26
CA ALA A 212 -4.90 -55.66 -2.22
C ALA A 212 -5.17 -56.92 -3.05
N GLU A 213 -4.74 -56.97 -4.28
CA GLU A 213 -4.45 -58.20 -4.99
C GLU A 213 -2.95 -58.38 -4.95
N ASP A 214 -2.55 -59.16 -3.99
CA ASP A 214 -1.88 -60.45 -4.03
C ASP A 214 -1.31 -60.82 -5.42
N THR A 215 0.00 -60.77 -5.53
CA THR A 215 0.80 -61.66 -6.33
C THR A 215 2.06 -62.02 -5.55
N ALA A 216 1.92 -63.09 -4.79
CA ALA A 216 3.02 -63.97 -4.42
C ALA A 216 3.52 -64.70 -5.68
N GLU A 217 4.72 -65.13 -5.61
CA GLU A 217 5.59 -65.95 -6.45
C GLU A 217 6.62 -65.16 -7.25
N ASP A 218 7.86 -65.35 -7.03
CA ASP A 218 8.57 -66.61 -7.18
C ASP A 218 9.91 -66.61 -6.43
N ALA A 219 10.22 -67.80 -6.02
CA ALA A 219 11.38 -68.31 -5.35
C ALA A 219 12.72 -68.10 -6.12
N GLY A 220 13.78 -68.06 -5.40
CA GLY A 220 14.98 -68.58 -5.98
C GLY A 220 16.30 -68.10 -5.40
N THR A 221 16.77 -68.81 -4.43
CA THR A 221 18.18 -69.28 -4.36
C THR A 221 19.21 -68.34 -3.72
N ASP A 222 19.48 -68.71 -2.47
CA ASP A 222 20.82 -68.72 -1.81
C ASP A 222 21.84 -69.49 -2.67
N PRO A 223 23.14 -69.50 -2.49
CA PRO A 223 23.90 -69.23 -1.29
C PRO A 223 25.32 -68.58 -1.45
N GLU A 224 25.99 -68.58 -0.26
CA GLU A 224 27.45 -68.62 -0.04
C GLU A 224 28.20 -67.31 -0.17
N ALA A 225 28.70 -66.85 0.91
CA ALA A 225 29.81 -67.29 1.78
C ALA A 225 31.11 -66.54 1.49
N ASP A 226 31.75 -66.32 2.56
CA ASP A 226 33.18 -66.02 2.80
C ASP A 226 33.53 -64.56 2.89
N ASP A 227 33.86 -64.15 4.05
CA ASP A 227 35.03 -64.39 4.92
C ASP A 227 36.05 -63.26 4.76
N ASP A 228 36.52 -62.86 5.90
CA ASP A 228 37.83 -62.30 6.21
C ASP A 228 38.12 -60.81 6.00
N ALA A 229 38.31 -60.23 7.06
CA ALA A 229 39.42 -59.45 7.67
C ALA A 229 38.94 -58.22 8.44
#